data_1679ee9def264cec4537ac06fa1efac8
#
_entry.id   1679ee9def264cec4537ac06fa1efac8
#
_cell.length_a   1.000
_cell.length_b   1.000
_cell.length_c   1.000
_cell.angle_alpha   90.00
_cell.angle_beta   90.00
_cell.angle_gamma   90.00
#
_symmetry.space_group_name_H-M   'P 1'
#
loop_
_entity.id
_entity.type
_entity.pdbx_description
1 polymer ?
#
loop_
_entity_poly.entity_id
_entity_poly.type
_entity_poly.pdbx_seq_one_letter_code
_entity_poly.pdbx_strand_id
1 'polypeptide(L)'
;SHRGVKPVWDAEQACFIAPPTDEPIHVAGSAAGIWNTDDCFDSGQSVGAKVVKALGGKTRAKAMPAMGGWENPIKPVYEVRVDGRKTKAIVDPQHDVTADDIRLAHREGFVSVEHLKRYTTLGMATDGGKVGNIIGLALMAEALGKDIPGVGTTTFRPPYTPVAIGALKGRNVDEHFRPLRRTPMHDWNLQQGATMTMAGLWHRPWYFARKGETISEAYVRETETT
;
A
#
# COMPACT_ATOMS: atom_id res chain seq x y z
N SER A 1 2.77 9.88 -13.74
CA SER A 1 3.49 10.45 -12.60
C SER A 1 3.03 11.88 -12.32
N HIS A 2 3.25 12.37 -11.12
CA HIS A 2 2.87 13.74 -10.69
C HIS A 2 3.59 14.83 -11.46
N ARG A 3 4.71 14.51 -12.09
CA ARG A 3 5.53 15.45 -12.92
C ARG A 3 5.24 15.33 -14.42
N GLY A 4 4.19 14.64 -14.81
CA GLY A 4 3.83 14.48 -16.21
C GLY A 4 4.62 13.41 -16.98
N VAL A 5 5.67 12.84 -16.40
CA VAL A 5 6.44 11.75 -16.99
C VAL A 5 5.64 10.46 -16.85
N LYS A 6 5.15 9.93 -17.96
CA LYS A 6 4.40 8.67 -17.99
C LYS A 6 5.33 7.50 -18.33
N PRO A 7 5.23 6.36 -17.67
CA PRO A 7 5.99 5.18 -18.04
C PRO A 7 5.59 4.70 -19.44
N VAL A 8 6.54 4.12 -20.16
CA VAL A 8 6.36 3.56 -21.50
C VAL A 8 6.39 2.04 -21.40
N TRP A 9 5.48 1.38 -22.08
CA TRP A 9 5.43 -0.07 -22.13
C TRP A 9 6.54 -0.63 -23.03
N ASP A 10 7.32 -1.55 -22.50
CA ASP A 10 8.28 -2.35 -23.23
C ASP A 10 7.71 -3.78 -23.37
N ALA A 11 7.38 -4.15 -24.60
CA ALA A 11 6.74 -5.44 -24.90
C ALA A 11 7.72 -6.62 -24.77
N GLU A 12 9.01 -6.40 -25.01
CA GLU A 12 10.03 -7.44 -24.91
C GLU A 12 10.30 -7.80 -23.45
N GLN A 13 10.21 -6.79 -22.58
CA GLN A 13 10.43 -6.95 -21.15
C GLN A 13 9.13 -7.12 -20.35
N ALA A 14 7.98 -7.01 -21.00
CA ALA A 14 6.65 -7.11 -20.39
C ALA A 14 6.48 -6.21 -19.15
N CYS A 15 7.02 -5.00 -19.19
CA CYS A 15 6.95 -4.05 -18.10
C CYS A 15 6.87 -2.60 -18.57
N PHE A 16 6.51 -1.70 -17.67
CA PHE A 16 6.60 -0.27 -17.91
C PHE A 16 7.95 0.26 -17.43
N ILE A 17 8.66 0.95 -18.31
CA ILE A 17 9.94 1.58 -18.03
C ILE A 17 9.82 3.10 -18.00
N ALA A 18 10.72 3.77 -17.31
CA ALA A 18 10.79 5.22 -17.28
C ALA A 18 11.38 5.73 -18.60
N PRO A 19 10.69 6.63 -19.35
CA PRO A 19 11.25 7.25 -20.54
C PRO A 19 12.32 8.27 -20.16
N PRO A 20 13.17 8.68 -21.12
CA PRO A 20 14.01 9.85 -20.98
C PRO A 20 13.18 11.08 -20.58
N THR A 21 13.73 11.94 -19.73
CA THR A 21 13.05 13.14 -19.24
C THR A 21 14.06 14.26 -18.98
N ASP A 22 13.63 15.51 -19.17
CA ASP A 22 14.40 16.71 -18.80
C ASP A 22 14.27 17.05 -17.30
N GLU A 23 13.40 16.34 -16.58
CA GLU A 23 13.29 16.48 -15.14
C GLU A 23 14.56 15.96 -14.45
N PRO A 24 14.93 16.49 -13.27
CA PRO A 24 16.10 16.07 -12.51
C PRO A 24 15.86 14.70 -11.83
N ILE A 25 15.40 13.75 -12.64
CA ILE A 25 15.11 12.37 -12.25
C ILE A 25 16.00 11.45 -13.06
N HIS A 26 16.75 10.63 -12.38
CA HIS A 26 17.59 9.62 -13.00
C HIS A 26 17.11 8.23 -12.60
N VAL A 27 17.10 7.32 -13.57
CA VAL A 27 16.67 5.94 -13.37
C VAL A 27 17.81 5.01 -13.73
N ALA A 28 18.03 3.98 -12.94
CA ALA A 28 19.10 3.01 -13.12
C ALA A 28 18.62 1.58 -12.79
N GLY A 29 19.37 0.60 -13.28
CA GLY A 29 19.11 -0.81 -13.02
C GLY A 29 17.75 -1.27 -13.53
N SER A 30 17.09 -2.15 -12.81
CA SER A 30 15.80 -2.76 -13.22
C SER A 30 14.68 -1.73 -13.42
N ALA A 31 14.73 -0.60 -12.76
CA ALA A 31 13.78 0.50 -12.99
C ALA A 31 13.96 1.18 -14.37
N ALA A 32 15.11 1.00 -15.00
CA ALA A 32 15.42 1.43 -16.38
C ALA A 32 15.26 0.28 -17.39
N GLY A 33 14.72 -0.87 -16.99
CA GLY A 33 14.60 -2.04 -17.86
C GLY A 33 15.89 -2.87 -18.01
N ILE A 34 16.84 -2.72 -17.10
CA ILE A 34 18.11 -3.44 -17.12
C ILE A 34 18.03 -4.56 -16.08
N TRP A 35 18.21 -5.82 -16.50
CA TRP A 35 17.97 -6.99 -15.65
C TRP A 35 19.23 -7.76 -15.28
N ASN A 36 20.29 -7.69 -16.09
CA ASN A 36 21.57 -8.31 -15.77
C ASN A 36 22.23 -7.59 -14.61
N THR A 37 22.81 -8.33 -13.69
CA THR A 37 23.43 -7.78 -12.48
C THR A 37 24.58 -6.83 -12.82
N ASP A 38 25.46 -7.22 -13.75
CA ASP A 38 26.59 -6.41 -14.18
C ASP A 38 26.14 -5.09 -14.80
N ASP A 39 25.16 -5.16 -15.72
CA ASP A 39 24.59 -3.98 -16.38
C ASP A 39 23.87 -3.07 -15.39
N CYS A 40 23.22 -3.64 -14.35
CA CYS A 40 22.61 -2.88 -13.26
C CYS A 40 23.64 -2.08 -12.47
N PHE A 41 24.78 -2.69 -12.15
CA PHE A 41 25.89 -2.01 -11.47
C PHE A 41 26.48 -0.89 -12.33
N ASP A 42 26.75 -1.17 -13.60
CA ASP A 42 27.31 -0.18 -14.54
C ASP A 42 26.35 0.98 -14.76
N SER A 43 25.05 0.70 -14.90
CA SER A 43 24.00 1.70 -14.98
C SER A 43 23.97 2.58 -13.72
N GLY A 44 24.00 1.96 -12.53
CA GLY A 44 24.02 2.67 -11.26
C GLY A 44 25.25 3.57 -11.10
N GLN A 45 26.44 3.06 -11.45
CA GLN A 45 27.68 3.86 -11.42
C GLN A 45 27.63 5.02 -12.41
N SER A 46 27.17 4.78 -13.64
CA SER A 46 27.04 5.81 -14.67
C SER A 46 26.12 6.93 -14.25
N VAL A 47 24.93 6.57 -13.74
CA VAL A 47 23.94 7.55 -13.25
C VAL A 47 24.49 8.30 -12.03
N GLY A 48 25.09 7.58 -11.07
CA GLY A 48 25.71 8.20 -9.90
C GLY A 48 26.80 9.20 -10.27
N ALA A 49 27.67 8.85 -11.25
CA ALA A 49 28.70 9.73 -11.74
C ALA A 49 28.15 11.00 -12.41
N LYS A 50 27.06 10.87 -13.21
CA LYS A 50 26.36 12.02 -13.80
C LYS A 50 25.83 12.97 -12.74
N VAL A 51 25.18 12.45 -11.72
CA VAL A 51 24.62 13.25 -10.62
C VAL A 51 25.71 13.97 -9.83
N VAL A 52 26.77 13.27 -9.44
CA VAL A 52 27.88 13.89 -8.71
C VAL A 52 28.57 14.96 -9.53
N LYS A 53 28.77 14.72 -10.83
CA LYS A 53 29.33 15.74 -11.74
C LYS A 53 28.44 16.97 -11.84
N ALA A 54 27.13 16.78 -11.97
CA ALA A 54 26.17 17.89 -12.02
C ALA A 54 26.17 18.74 -10.74
N LEU A 55 26.51 18.12 -9.59
CA LEU A 55 26.66 18.80 -8.31
C LEU A 55 28.08 19.36 -8.06
N GLY A 56 28.96 19.35 -9.07
CA GLY A 56 30.34 19.87 -8.97
C GLY A 56 31.33 18.94 -8.28
N GLY A 57 30.94 17.70 -7.98
CA GLY A 57 31.79 16.70 -7.34
C GLY A 57 32.65 15.92 -8.33
N LYS A 58 33.55 15.11 -7.79
CA LYS A 58 34.39 14.16 -8.54
C LYS A 58 34.03 12.72 -8.13
N THR A 59 33.94 11.84 -9.11
CA THR A 59 33.71 10.41 -8.90
C THR A 59 34.90 9.59 -9.34
N ARG A 60 35.07 8.44 -8.70
CA ARG A 60 35.96 7.39 -9.18
C ARG A 60 35.09 6.16 -9.44
N ALA A 61 35.04 5.73 -10.70
CA ALA A 61 34.39 4.48 -11.07
C ALA A 61 35.15 3.31 -10.41
N LYS A 62 34.42 2.35 -9.89
CA LYS A 62 34.96 1.11 -9.35
C LYS A 62 34.58 0.00 -10.31
N ALA A 63 35.57 -0.66 -10.89
CA ALA A 63 35.32 -1.87 -11.67
C ALA A 63 34.68 -2.94 -10.79
N MET A 64 33.57 -3.50 -11.26
CA MET A 64 32.96 -4.68 -10.64
C MET A 64 33.43 -5.93 -11.38
N PRO A 65 33.62 -7.05 -10.69
CA PRO A 65 33.89 -8.33 -11.36
C PRO A 65 32.66 -8.72 -12.20
N ALA A 66 32.91 -9.24 -13.40
CA ALA A 66 31.85 -9.79 -14.24
C ALA A 66 31.20 -11.00 -13.55
N MET A 67 29.87 -10.97 -13.43
CA MET A 67 29.09 -11.99 -12.72
C MET A 67 28.37 -12.93 -13.69
N GLY A 68 28.50 -12.70 -14.99
CA GLY A 68 27.86 -13.48 -16.04
C GLY A 68 26.41 -13.00 -16.30
N GLY A 69 26.08 -12.78 -17.56
CA GLY A 69 24.76 -12.32 -17.97
C GLY A 69 23.76 -13.46 -18.10
N TRP A 70 22.49 -13.13 -17.90
CA TRP A 70 21.37 -14.01 -18.20
C TRP A 70 20.66 -13.48 -19.45
N GLU A 71 20.67 -14.25 -20.53
CA GLU A 71 20.18 -13.83 -21.86
C GLU A 71 18.83 -14.46 -22.24
N ASN A 72 18.09 -14.98 -21.30
CA ASN A 72 16.79 -15.55 -21.64
C ASN A 72 15.72 -14.47 -21.87
N PRO A 73 14.99 -14.53 -23.01
CA PRO A 73 13.89 -13.62 -23.25
C PRO A 73 12.78 -13.83 -22.23
N ILE A 74 12.19 -12.72 -21.76
CA ILE A 74 11.05 -12.75 -20.86
C ILE A 74 9.83 -13.25 -21.65
N LYS A 75 9.21 -14.32 -21.16
CA LYS A 75 7.94 -14.84 -21.68
C LYS A 75 6.87 -14.65 -20.61
N PRO A 76 6.08 -13.58 -20.68
CA PRO A 76 5.07 -13.30 -19.66
C PRO A 76 3.95 -14.34 -19.72
N VAL A 77 3.55 -14.86 -18.57
CA VAL A 77 2.40 -15.74 -18.39
C VAL A 77 1.49 -15.06 -17.37
N TYR A 78 0.36 -14.54 -17.83
CA TYR A 78 -0.56 -13.78 -17.00
C TYR A 78 -1.61 -14.65 -16.34
N GLU A 79 -1.88 -15.84 -16.89
CA GLU A 79 -2.79 -16.83 -16.31
C GLU A 79 -2.36 -18.24 -16.68
N VAL A 80 -2.40 -19.14 -15.71
CA VAL A 80 -2.19 -20.57 -15.95
C VAL A 80 -3.54 -21.27 -15.82
N ARG A 81 -4.00 -21.89 -16.91
CA ARG A 81 -5.20 -22.74 -16.95
C ARG A 81 -4.78 -24.20 -16.97
N VAL A 82 -5.47 -25.01 -16.19
CA VAL A 82 -5.25 -26.46 -16.16
C VAL A 82 -6.47 -27.13 -16.79
N ASP A 83 -6.25 -27.83 -17.88
CA ASP A 83 -7.31 -28.51 -18.61
C ASP A 83 -8.07 -29.51 -17.72
N GLY A 84 -9.39 -29.49 -17.82
CA GLY A 84 -10.26 -30.38 -17.08
C GLY A 84 -10.39 -30.08 -15.56
N ARG A 85 -9.77 -28.99 -15.07
CA ARG A 85 -9.90 -28.56 -13.68
C ARG A 85 -10.37 -27.13 -13.57
N LYS A 86 -11.35 -26.89 -12.70
CA LYS A 86 -11.70 -25.52 -12.27
C LYS A 86 -10.67 -25.07 -11.23
N THR A 87 -9.71 -24.26 -11.66
CA THR A 87 -8.69 -23.70 -10.79
C THR A 87 -8.95 -22.21 -10.53
N LYS A 88 -8.61 -21.76 -9.33
CA LYS A 88 -8.70 -20.35 -8.95
C LYS A 88 -7.40 -19.65 -9.37
N ALA A 89 -7.44 -18.82 -10.41
CA ALA A 89 -6.29 -18.04 -10.88
C ALA A 89 -6.21 -16.73 -10.07
N ILE A 90 -5.41 -16.72 -9.02
CA ILE A 90 -5.25 -15.57 -8.12
C ILE A 90 -4.38 -14.51 -8.78
N VAL A 91 -4.86 -13.29 -8.85
CA VAL A 91 -4.18 -12.09 -9.36
C VAL A 91 -3.66 -11.21 -8.23
N ASP A 92 -4.47 -10.99 -7.20
CA ASP A 92 -4.07 -10.28 -5.99
C ASP A 92 -4.32 -11.16 -4.77
N PRO A 93 -3.25 -11.75 -4.18
CA PRO A 93 -3.41 -12.65 -3.06
C PRO A 93 -3.77 -11.95 -1.74
N GLN A 94 -3.60 -10.64 -1.63
CA GLN A 94 -3.92 -9.89 -0.42
C GLN A 94 -5.42 -9.58 -0.30
N HIS A 95 -6.09 -9.40 -1.43
CA HIS A 95 -7.54 -9.17 -1.50
C HIS A 95 -8.31 -10.29 -2.19
N ASP A 96 -7.65 -11.43 -2.43
CA ASP A 96 -8.24 -12.62 -3.03
C ASP A 96 -8.89 -12.36 -4.41
N VAL A 97 -8.36 -11.38 -5.17
CA VAL A 97 -8.86 -11.05 -6.50
C VAL A 97 -8.36 -12.09 -7.51
N THR A 98 -9.28 -12.63 -8.29
CA THR A 98 -9.01 -13.66 -9.28
C THR A 98 -9.17 -13.14 -10.72
N ALA A 99 -8.69 -13.93 -11.69
CA ALA A 99 -8.93 -13.65 -13.09
C ALA A 99 -10.44 -13.66 -13.45
N ASP A 100 -11.23 -14.49 -12.75
CA ASP A 100 -12.68 -14.54 -12.95
C ASP A 100 -13.37 -13.27 -12.46
N ASP A 101 -12.89 -12.64 -11.39
CA ASP A 101 -13.41 -11.35 -10.90
C ASP A 101 -13.15 -10.23 -11.92
N ILE A 102 -12.00 -10.25 -12.59
CA ILE A 102 -11.70 -9.29 -13.67
C ILE A 102 -12.64 -9.49 -14.85
N ARG A 103 -12.88 -10.72 -15.27
CA ARG A 103 -13.82 -11.04 -16.35
C ARG A 103 -15.26 -10.70 -15.96
N LEU A 104 -15.63 -10.92 -14.71
CA LEU A 104 -16.93 -10.53 -14.19
C LEU A 104 -17.10 -9.00 -14.26
N ALA A 105 -16.12 -8.25 -13.78
CA ALA A 105 -16.15 -6.79 -13.85
C ALA A 105 -16.32 -6.29 -15.30
N HIS A 106 -15.56 -6.85 -16.25
CA HIS A 106 -15.72 -6.53 -17.67
C HIS A 106 -17.12 -6.86 -18.21
N ARG A 107 -17.66 -8.03 -17.88
CA ARG A 107 -19.02 -8.44 -18.28
C ARG A 107 -20.10 -7.53 -17.72
N GLU A 108 -19.89 -6.94 -16.53
CA GLU A 108 -20.77 -5.96 -15.91
C GLU A 108 -20.59 -4.53 -16.44
N GLY A 109 -19.72 -4.34 -17.44
CA GLY A 109 -19.55 -3.07 -18.14
C GLY A 109 -18.41 -2.18 -17.63
N PHE A 110 -17.56 -2.66 -16.71
CA PHE A 110 -16.39 -1.91 -16.29
C PHE A 110 -15.27 -2.05 -17.32
N VAL A 111 -15.10 -1.04 -18.16
CA VAL A 111 -14.09 -1.01 -19.22
C VAL A 111 -12.81 -0.24 -18.84
N SER A 112 -12.88 0.58 -17.79
CA SER A 112 -11.73 1.32 -17.26
C SER A 112 -11.03 0.51 -16.18
N VAL A 113 -9.70 0.40 -16.27
CA VAL A 113 -8.89 -0.28 -15.24
C VAL A 113 -8.95 0.40 -13.87
N GLU A 114 -9.24 1.69 -13.82
CA GLU A 114 -9.49 2.41 -12.56
C GLU A 114 -10.83 2.01 -11.92
N HIS A 115 -11.85 1.74 -12.72
CA HIS A 115 -13.13 1.23 -12.21
C HIS A 115 -13.00 -0.24 -11.83
N LEU A 116 -12.34 -1.07 -12.65
CA LEU A 116 -11.99 -2.45 -12.32
C LEU A 116 -11.31 -2.54 -10.96
N LYS A 117 -10.29 -1.70 -10.72
CA LYS A 117 -9.57 -1.63 -9.44
C LYS A 117 -10.51 -1.38 -8.25
N ARG A 118 -11.46 -0.46 -8.39
CA ARG A 118 -12.40 -0.13 -7.31
C ARG A 118 -13.46 -1.20 -7.10
N TYR A 119 -13.89 -1.83 -8.17
CA TYR A 119 -14.89 -2.91 -8.12
C TYR A 119 -14.32 -4.18 -7.46
N THR A 120 -13.10 -4.56 -7.83
CA THR A 120 -12.46 -5.80 -7.36
C THR A 120 -11.51 -5.61 -6.17
N THR A 121 -11.18 -4.39 -5.80
CA THR A 121 -10.08 -4.04 -4.88
C THR A 121 -8.67 -4.40 -5.36
N LEU A 122 -8.51 -4.77 -6.64
CA LEU A 122 -7.21 -5.08 -7.26
C LEU A 122 -6.20 -3.95 -7.03
N GLY A 123 -5.04 -4.29 -6.49
CA GLY A 123 -3.95 -3.33 -6.28
C GLY A 123 -4.21 -2.28 -5.20
N MET A 124 -5.20 -2.49 -4.33
CA MET A 124 -5.51 -1.62 -3.20
C MET A 124 -4.93 -2.11 -1.87
N ALA A 125 -4.18 -3.19 -1.89
CA ALA A 125 -3.54 -3.78 -0.71
C ALA A 125 -2.23 -3.06 -0.34
N THR A 126 -1.57 -3.55 0.71
CA THR A 126 -0.35 -2.95 1.28
C THR A 126 0.86 -2.96 0.35
N ASP A 127 0.87 -3.83 -0.65
CA ASP A 127 1.90 -3.87 -1.70
C ASP A 127 1.76 -2.73 -2.74
N GLY A 128 0.68 -1.94 -2.67
CA GLY A 128 0.39 -0.87 -3.62
C GLY A 128 0.10 -1.36 -5.04
N GLY A 129 -0.27 -2.62 -5.20
CA GLY A 129 -0.56 -3.25 -6.48
C GLY A 129 0.66 -3.72 -7.28
N LYS A 130 1.86 -3.69 -6.68
CA LYS A 130 3.11 -4.07 -7.38
C LYS A 130 3.11 -5.51 -7.90
N VAL A 131 2.43 -6.42 -7.22
CA VAL A 131 2.35 -7.84 -7.60
C VAL A 131 1.27 -8.07 -8.66
N GLY A 132 0.07 -7.53 -8.49
CA GLY A 132 -1.10 -7.90 -9.28
C GLY A 132 -1.47 -6.96 -10.44
N ASN A 133 -1.03 -5.68 -10.41
CA ASN A 133 -1.53 -4.68 -11.35
C ASN A 133 -1.22 -5.02 -12.82
N ILE A 134 -0.01 -5.45 -13.15
CA ILE A 134 0.33 -5.80 -14.55
C ILE A 134 -0.48 -6.99 -15.03
N ILE A 135 -0.66 -8.01 -14.18
CA ILE A 135 -1.49 -9.17 -14.50
C ILE A 135 -2.94 -8.73 -14.75
N GLY A 136 -3.48 -7.88 -13.89
CA GLY A 136 -4.82 -7.33 -14.05
C GLY A 136 -5.00 -6.50 -15.32
N LEU A 137 -3.99 -5.69 -15.70
CA LEU A 137 -3.99 -4.95 -16.96
C LEU A 137 -3.97 -5.89 -18.16
N ALA A 138 -3.17 -6.96 -18.13
CA ALA A 138 -3.09 -7.94 -19.20
C ALA A 138 -4.41 -8.69 -19.41
N LEU A 139 -5.04 -9.16 -18.33
CA LEU A 139 -6.34 -9.84 -18.38
C LEU A 139 -7.46 -8.90 -18.86
N MET A 140 -7.43 -7.64 -18.46
CA MET A 140 -8.39 -6.66 -18.94
C MET A 140 -8.15 -6.29 -20.40
N ALA A 141 -6.88 -6.23 -20.84
CA ALA A 141 -6.52 -6.03 -22.25
C ALA A 141 -7.04 -7.17 -23.12
N GLU A 142 -6.85 -8.43 -22.68
CA GLU A 142 -7.42 -9.60 -23.34
C GLU A 142 -8.96 -9.49 -23.46
N ALA A 143 -9.64 -9.16 -22.36
CA ALA A 143 -11.11 -9.03 -22.34
C ALA A 143 -11.63 -7.92 -23.25
N LEU A 144 -10.87 -6.84 -23.41
CA LEU A 144 -11.22 -5.69 -24.27
C LEU A 144 -10.73 -5.82 -25.72
N GLY A 145 -9.94 -6.86 -26.04
CA GLY A 145 -9.30 -7.00 -27.36
C GLY A 145 -8.30 -5.89 -27.66
N LYS A 146 -7.58 -5.42 -26.64
CA LYS A 146 -6.58 -4.33 -26.71
C LYS A 146 -5.21 -4.82 -26.25
N ASP A 147 -4.20 -4.01 -26.47
CA ASP A 147 -2.89 -4.18 -25.85
C ASP A 147 -2.86 -3.56 -24.44
N ILE A 148 -1.85 -3.92 -23.65
CA ILE A 148 -1.70 -3.43 -22.27
C ILE A 148 -1.62 -1.90 -22.21
N PRO A 149 -0.83 -1.19 -23.04
CA PRO A 149 -0.84 0.27 -23.08
C PRO A 149 -2.22 0.87 -23.40
N GLY A 150 -2.99 0.20 -24.25
CA GLY A 150 -4.31 0.66 -24.69
C GLY A 150 -5.40 0.63 -23.63
N VAL A 151 -5.22 -0.14 -22.55
CA VAL A 151 -6.14 -0.11 -21.39
C VAL A 151 -5.73 0.89 -20.33
N GLY A 152 -4.52 1.46 -20.44
CA GLY A 152 -3.98 2.42 -19.52
C GLY A 152 -3.35 1.80 -18.26
N THR A 153 -2.99 2.64 -17.30
CA THR A 153 -2.42 2.23 -16.03
C THR A 153 -3.29 2.66 -14.87
N THR A 154 -3.23 1.94 -13.77
CA THR A 154 -3.91 2.31 -12.53
C THR A 154 -3.06 3.31 -11.73
N THR A 155 -3.72 4.26 -11.08
CA THR A 155 -3.10 5.16 -10.11
C THR A 155 -3.05 4.48 -8.75
N PHE A 156 -1.87 4.41 -8.13
CA PHE A 156 -1.74 3.85 -6.80
C PHE A 156 -2.44 4.75 -5.75
N ARG A 157 -2.86 4.12 -4.64
CA ARG A 157 -3.33 4.84 -3.45
C ARG A 157 -2.22 4.93 -2.40
N PRO A 158 -2.03 6.09 -1.76
CA PRO A 158 -1.15 6.20 -0.61
C PRO A 158 -1.62 5.31 0.56
N PRO A 159 -0.69 4.71 1.32
CA PRO A 159 0.76 4.71 1.11
C PRO A 159 1.17 3.73 0.02
N TYR A 160 2.05 4.16 -0.90
CA TYR A 160 2.56 3.31 -1.97
C TYR A 160 3.51 2.20 -1.47
N THR A 161 4.22 2.47 -0.39
CA THR A 161 4.98 1.50 0.38
C THR A 161 4.32 1.33 1.75
N PRO A 162 4.31 0.12 2.32
CA PRO A 162 3.77 -0.09 3.66
C PRO A 162 4.43 0.85 4.67
N VAL A 163 3.59 1.53 5.46
CA VAL A 163 4.04 2.45 6.51
C VAL A 163 3.60 1.89 7.85
N ALA A 164 4.54 1.67 8.75
CA ALA A 164 4.21 1.24 10.10
C ALA A 164 3.44 2.33 10.85
N ILE A 165 2.42 1.95 11.61
CA ILE A 165 1.62 2.87 12.44
C ILE A 165 2.52 3.71 13.35
N GLY A 166 3.63 3.11 13.85
CA GLY A 166 4.62 3.80 14.64
C GLY A 166 5.25 5.02 13.97
N ALA A 167 5.37 5.03 12.63
CA ALA A 167 5.87 6.19 11.90
C ALA A 167 4.88 7.36 11.85
N LEU A 168 3.58 7.07 12.01
CA LEU A 168 2.51 8.06 11.97
C LEU A 168 2.12 8.62 13.33
N LYS A 169 2.53 7.96 14.43
CA LYS A 169 2.08 8.32 15.79
C LYS A 169 2.57 9.69 16.28
N GLY A 170 3.63 10.22 15.69
CA GLY A 170 4.17 11.53 16.06
C GLY A 170 4.62 11.58 17.53
N ARG A 171 4.36 12.70 18.21
CA ARG A 171 4.73 12.92 19.62
C ARG A 171 3.71 12.37 20.61
N ASN A 172 2.49 12.06 20.16
CA ASN A 172 1.43 11.54 21.00
C ASN A 172 1.61 10.02 21.17
N VAL A 173 2.48 9.64 22.09
CA VAL A 173 2.86 8.25 22.39
C VAL A 173 2.60 7.93 23.85
N ASP A 174 2.46 6.63 24.17
CA ASP A 174 2.25 6.12 25.50
C ASP A 174 1.09 6.83 26.22
N GLU A 175 1.30 7.42 27.38
CA GLU A 175 0.30 8.19 28.14
C GLU A 175 -0.27 9.40 27.36
N HIS A 176 0.51 9.99 26.43
CA HIS A 176 0.05 11.11 25.61
C HIS A 176 -0.82 10.67 24.43
N PHE A 177 -0.79 9.38 24.04
CA PHE A 177 -1.66 8.86 23.00
C PHE A 177 -3.13 8.77 23.45
N ARG A 178 -3.33 8.40 24.72
CA ARG A 178 -4.65 8.34 25.37
C ARG A 178 -4.58 9.04 26.73
N PRO A 179 -4.45 10.38 26.76
CA PRO A 179 -4.33 11.09 28.01
C PRO A 179 -5.59 10.92 28.85
N LEU A 180 -5.39 10.58 30.12
CA LEU A 180 -6.48 10.53 31.08
C LEU A 180 -6.88 11.96 31.48
N ARG A 181 -8.05 12.41 31.05
CA ARG A 181 -8.62 13.70 31.43
C ARG A 181 -9.45 13.54 32.70
N ARG A 182 -9.29 14.51 33.62
CA ARG A 182 -10.01 14.52 34.89
C ARG A 182 -10.87 15.77 34.99
N THR A 183 -12.04 15.63 35.57
CA THR A 183 -12.89 16.78 35.90
C THR A 183 -12.37 17.47 37.14
N PRO A 184 -12.73 18.75 37.40
CA PRO A 184 -12.37 19.43 38.65
C PRO A 184 -12.86 18.70 39.91
N MET A 185 -13.93 17.91 39.79
CA MET A 185 -14.54 17.12 40.88
C MET A 185 -13.94 15.70 41.03
N HIS A 186 -12.91 15.37 40.25
CA HIS A 186 -12.38 14.02 40.16
C HIS A 186 -11.97 13.47 41.54
N ASP A 187 -11.13 14.21 42.27
CA ASP A 187 -10.61 13.78 43.56
C ASP A 187 -11.70 13.72 44.64
N TRP A 188 -12.66 14.63 44.60
CA TRP A 188 -13.83 14.61 45.45
C TRP A 188 -14.68 13.36 45.20
N ASN A 189 -14.95 13.03 43.95
CA ASN A 189 -15.69 11.82 43.56
C ASN A 189 -15.01 10.55 44.13
N LEU A 190 -13.69 10.47 43.99
CA LEU A 190 -12.92 9.36 44.55
C LEU A 190 -13.05 9.29 46.09
N GLN A 191 -12.96 10.43 46.77
CA GLN A 191 -13.11 10.51 48.24
C GLN A 191 -14.52 10.10 48.69
N GLN A 192 -15.52 10.35 47.87
CA GLN A 192 -16.90 9.90 48.12
C GLN A 192 -17.15 8.42 47.75
N GLY A 193 -16.14 7.71 47.30
CA GLY A 193 -16.24 6.29 46.98
C GLY A 193 -16.81 6.01 45.60
N ALA A 194 -16.72 6.93 44.67
CA ALA A 194 -17.16 6.73 43.30
C ALA A 194 -16.35 5.61 42.62
N THR A 195 -17.06 4.69 42.00
CA THR A 195 -16.50 3.81 40.97
C THR A 195 -16.37 4.63 39.68
N MET A 196 -15.17 4.70 39.15
CA MET A 196 -14.89 5.54 38.00
C MET A 196 -14.98 4.73 36.69
N THR A 197 -15.39 5.38 35.62
CA THR A 197 -15.40 4.84 34.26
C THR A 197 -14.82 5.81 33.25
N MET A 198 -14.46 5.29 32.08
CA MET A 198 -13.97 6.09 30.96
C MET A 198 -15.11 6.43 29.99
N ALA A 199 -15.31 7.74 29.79
CA ALA A 199 -16.18 8.25 28.71
C ALA A 199 -15.30 9.00 27.71
N GLY A 200 -14.90 8.32 26.64
CA GLY A 200 -13.85 8.79 25.75
C GLY A 200 -12.51 8.86 26.49
N LEU A 201 -11.94 10.07 26.58
CA LEU A 201 -10.68 10.30 27.35
C LEU A 201 -10.96 10.82 28.77
N TRP A 202 -12.20 10.99 29.16
CA TRP A 202 -12.57 11.54 30.44
C TRP A 202 -12.83 10.44 31.46
N HIS A 203 -12.18 10.55 32.63
CA HIS A 203 -12.43 9.73 33.80
C HIS A 203 -13.62 10.36 34.57
N ARG A 204 -14.73 9.66 34.60
CA ARG A 204 -15.98 10.15 35.22
C ARG A 204 -16.46 9.19 36.29
N PRO A 205 -17.18 9.68 37.34
CA PRO A 205 -17.89 8.79 38.23
C PRO A 205 -18.94 8.01 37.44
N TRP A 206 -19.04 6.73 37.70
CA TRP A 206 -20.03 5.83 37.13
C TRP A 206 -21.19 5.68 38.12
N TYR A 207 -20.88 5.26 39.33
CA TYR A 207 -21.80 5.18 40.45
C TYR A 207 -21.03 5.27 41.78
N PHE A 208 -21.77 5.54 42.87
CA PHE A 208 -21.22 5.60 44.22
C PHE A 208 -21.67 4.36 45.00
N ALA A 209 -20.82 3.35 45.07
CA ALA A 209 -21.12 2.09 45.74
C ALA A 209 -21.28 2.23 47.28
N ARG A 210 -22.29 1.61 47.84
CA ARG A 210 -22.41 1.39 49.29
C ARG A 210 -21.95 -0.01 49.66
N LYS A 211 -21.55 -0.19 50.90
CA LYS A 211 -21.02 -1.49 51.37
C LYS A 211 -22.08 -2.58 51.19
N GLY A 212 -21.75 -3.62 50.42
CA GLY A 212 -22.60 -4.78 50.15
C GLY A 212 -23.66 -4.56 49.05
N GLU A 213 -23.68 -3.39 48.39
CA GLU A 213 -24.61 -3.06 47.34
C GLU A 213 -24.08 -3.56 45.97
N THR A 214 -24.96 -4.13 45.19
CA THR A 214 -24.67 -4.49 43.79
C THR A 214 -24.78 -3.27 42.90
N ILE A 215 -24.23 -3.33 41.66
CA ILE A 215 -24.31 -2.24 40.66
C ILE A 215 -25.79 -1.92 40.39
N SER A 216 -26.65 -2.91 40.23
CA SER A 216 -28.06 -2.71 39.93
C SER A 216 -28.79 -1.99 41.06
N GLU A 217 -28.51 -2.34 42.31
CA GLU A 217 -29.08 -1.68 43.48
C GLU A 217 -28.60 -0.23 43.59
N ALA A 218 -27.30 0.02 43.32
CA ALA A 218 -26.75 1.36 43.29
C ALA A 218 -27.46 2.22 42.22
N TYR A 219 -27.71 1.68 41.04
CA TYR A 219 -28.43 2.39 39.97
C TYR A 219 -29.87 2.74 40.36
N VAL A 220 -30.61 1.81 40.92
CA VAL A 220 -31.97 2.06 41.37
C VAL A 220 -31.97 3.19 42.41
N ARG A 221 -31.16 3.05 43.46
CA ARG A 221 -31.02 4.05 44.50
C ARG A 221 -30.65 5.43 44.01
N GLU A 222 -29.66 5.53 43.09
CA GLU A 222 -29.21 6.82 42.55
C GLU A 222 -30.25 7.45 41.63
N THR A 223 -31.02 6.63 40.90
CA THR A 223 -32.11 7.12 40.05
C THR A 223 -33.27 7.65 40.88
N GLU A 224 -33.55 7.04 42.04
CA GLU A 224 -34.64 7.49 42.93
C GLU A 224 -34.26 8.76 43.72
N THR A 225 -32.97 9.04 43.87
CA THR A 225 -32.46 10.20 44.62
C THR A 225 -32.27 11.45 43.80
N THR A 226 -32.34 11.33 42.46
CA THR A 226 -32.19 12.46 41.53
C THR A 226 -33.53 13.04 41.17
#